data_8f50434c53b89fc1dff064b43caa9e2e
#
_entry.id   8f50434c53b89fc1dff064b43caa9e2e
#
_cell.length_a   1.000
_cell.length_b   1.000
_cell.length_c   1.000
_cell.angle_alpha   90.00
_cell.angle_beta   90.00
_cell.angle_gamma   90.00
#
_symmetry.space_group_name_H-M   'P 1'
#
loop_
_entity.id
_entity.type
_entity.pdbx_description
1 polymer ?
#
loop_
_entity_poly.entity_id
_entity_poly.type
_entity_poly.pdbx_seq_one_letter_code
_entity_poly.pdbx_strand_id
1 'polypeptide(L)'
;EGSVRRVGNRVRITGQLINTANDHHLWAEKFDRDIEDIFAVQDEVATAIANVLRIKLSDEEVMLISSSQTESIEAYDLYIKGRSFSYSYSAPNIYKAINYFNEAIKIDPNYALPYAGIARSKTTLSFTQAHDDTFIKKILTEVELHAEKAIALGPKEAEAQFTMGYYLNRQSDESAYEYLKKAIELNPSHAHAHDEIGDYYLDSHGNLDEALYWFEKALKLDPDLAPAGFLRIYTTLKKGQANNALVLVDDGLKRHPNVPFYSTIKHAALMMAGKYHDAYKFMKTQESLYQTSRVEMLDFYFGLGQSLIMLNKFDEIDNILEKLKKIKYYDQTHEYRYLTNLRLYYEGDYRSAINGFNAFDNSVVLVFMNNLRPVLSDICHYWKAKSYLELGEFENAIDELNQFRPNFIGLSYNLVFDEFWPKRNYLKGLAYEGMGDNRSAQESYEKFLKDWSDADDDLLEIMDAKERLRKLKQAS
;
A
#
# COMPACT_ATOMS: atom_id res chain seq x y z
N GLU A 1 4.76 15.57 -26.33
CA GLU A 1 3.56 15.00 -26.97
C GLU A 1 3.94 14.17 -28.18
N GLY A 2 3.09 13.19 -28.55
CA GLY A 2 3.33 12.40 -29.73
C GLY A 2 2.07 11.67 -30.20
N SER A 3 2.12 11.17 -31.44
CA SER A 3 1.07 10.31 -31.98
C SER A 3 1.68 9.18 -32.80
N VAL A 4 1.06 8.02 -32.75
CA VAL A 4 1.41 6.85 -33.55
C VAL A 4 0.22 6.48 -34.42
N ARG A 5 0.46 6.33 -35.73
CA ARG A 5 -0.55 5.91 -36.69
C ARG A 5 -0.02 4.74 -37.51
N ARG A 6 -0.73 3.63 -37.48
CA ARG A 6 -0.42 2.45 -38.32
C ARG A 6 -1.40 2.35 -39.48
N VAL A 7 -0.88 2.12 -40.68
CA VAL A 7 -1.66 1.82 -41.89
C VAL A 7 -0.98 0.66 -42.63
N GLY A 8 -1.57 -0.51 -42.53
CA GLY A 8 -0.98 -1.73 -43.07
C GLY A 8 0.36 -2.06 -42.43
N ASN A 9 1.43 -2.12 -43.20
CA ASN A 9 2.80 -2.38 -42.73
C ASN A 9 3.60 -1.12 -42.42
N ARG A 10 3.02 0.09 -42.56
CA ARG A 10 3.69 1.37 -42.27
C ARG A 10 3.24 1.97 -40.94
N VAL A 11 4.20 2.46 -40.19
CA VAL A 11 4.01 3.20 -38.95
C VAL A 11 4.50 4.63 -39.15
N ARG A 12 3.65 5.60 -38.80
CA ARG A 12 4.01 7.00 -38.72
C ARG A 12 4.01 7.42 -37.25
N ILE A 13 5.15 7.85 -36.77
CA ILE A 13 5.32 8.42 -35.44
C ILE A 13 5.56 9.92 -35.59
N THR A 14 4.81 10.73 -34.86
CA THR A 14 5.06 12.17 -34.75
C THR A 14 5.46 12.46 -33.31
N GLY A 15 6.67 12.96 -33.10
CA GLY A 15 7.17 13.39 -31.80
C GLY A 15 7.19 14.92 -31.73
N GLN A 16 6.81 15.49 -30.57
CA GLN A 16 6.91 16.91 -30.28
C GLN A 16 7.43 17.11 -28.89
N LEU A 17 8.35 18.05 -28.73
CA LEU A 17 8.84 18.51 -27.44
C LEU A 17 8.34 19.93 -27.20
N ILE A 18 7.60 20.12 -26.13
CA ILE A 18 6.93 21.37 -25.78
C ILE A 18 7.45 21.84 -24.41
N ASN A 19 7.82 23.08 -24.30
CA ASN A 19 8.15 23.69 -23.01
C ASN A 19 6.86 24.00 -22.24
N THR A 20 6.63 23.28 -21.16
CA THR A 20 5.41 23.37 -20.33
C THR A 20 5.24 24.70 -19.60
N ALA A 21 6.29 25.54 -19.51
CA ALA A 21 6.20 26.85 -18.87
C ALA A 21 5.64 27.93 -19.77
N ASN A 22 5.69 27.76 -21.11
CA ASN A 22 5.29 28.79 -22.08
C ASN A 22 4.68 28.24 -23.37
N ASP A 23 4.34 26.97 -23.41
CA ASP A 23 3.77 26.22 -24.55
C ASP A 23 4.59 26.34 -25.85
N HIS A 24 5.89 26.64 -25.74
CA HIS A 24 6.74 26.79 -26.91
C HIS A 24 7.17 25.44 -27.45
N HIS A 25 6.92 25.17 -28.73
CA HIS A 25 7.42 23.96 -29.41
C HIS A 25 8.93 24.05 -29.57
N LEU A 26 9.66 23.16 -28.90
CA LEU A 26 11.13 23.07 -28.97
C LEU A 26 11.58 22.21 -30.13
N TRP A 27 10.78 21.20 -30.48
CA TRP A 27 11.05 20.28 -31.56
C TRP A 27 9.79 19.57 -32.01
N ALA A 28 9.70 19.26 -33.30
CA ALA A 28 8.67 18.39 -33.87
C ALA A 28 9.26 17.64 -35.07
N GLU A 29 9.11 16.32 -35.08
CA GLU A 29 9.61 15.46 -36.16
C GLU A 29 8.64 14.33 -36.46
N LYS A 30 8.69 13.84 -37.73
CA LYS A 30 7.86 12.73 -38.20
C LYS A 30 8.77 11.61 -38.67
N PHE A 31 8.54 10.44 -38.14
CA PHE A 31 9.19 9.20 -38.54
C PHE A 31 8.17 8.35 -39.29
N ASP A 32 8.45 8.02 -40.54
CA ASP A 32 7.59 7.20 -41.42
C ASP A 32 8.40 6.00 -41.88
N ARG A 33 8.13 4.82 -41.30
CA ARG A 33 8.94 3.60 -41.45
C ARG A 33 8.05 2.38 -41.65
N ASP A 34 8.63 1.29 -42.10
CA ASP A 34 7.97 0.00 -42.11
C ASP A 34 7.96 -0.59 -40.69
N ILE A 35 6.91 -1.35 -40.34
CA ILE A 35 6.73 -1.91 -38.99
C ILE A 35 7.85 -2.90 -38.63
N GLU A 36 8.47 -3.51 -39.62
CA GLU A 36 9.61 -4.40 -39.47
C GLU A 36 10.85 -3.69 -38.89
N ASP A 37 10.91 -2.35 -39.07
CA ASP A 37 11.98 -1.50 -38.53
C ASP A 37 11.60 -0.82 -37.20
N ILE A 38 10.51 -1.25 -36.52
CA ILE A 38 9.95 -0.53 -35.36
C ILE A 38 10.97 -0.30 -34.25
N PHE A 39 11.86 -1.26 -33.99
CA PHE A 39 12.88 -1.11 -32.96
C PHE A 39 13.91 -0.05 -33.34
N ALA A 40 14.37 -0.05 -34.60
CA ALA A 40 15.28 0.97 -35.11
C ALA A 40 14.62 2.37 -35.07
N VAL A 41 13.31 2.45 -35.29
CA VAL A 41 12.55 3.71 -35.16
C VAL A 41 12.48 4.19 -33.73
N GLN A 42 12.29 3.30 -32.76
CA GLN A 42 12.32 3.66 -31.34
C GLN A 42 13.68 4.26 -30.95
N ASP A 43 14.77 3.64 -31.39
CA ASP A 43 16.15 4.13 -31.16
C ASP A 43 16.37 5.49 -31.82
N GLU A 44 15.91 5.67 -33.07
CA GLU A 44 16.00 6.92 -33.80
C GLU A 44 15.25 8.06 -33.10
N VAL A 45 14.01 7.79 -32.62
CA VAL A 45 13.18 8.76 -31.89
C VAL A 45 13.84 9.13 -30.55
N ALA A 46 14.29 8.13 -29.77
CA ALA A 46 14.94 8.37 -28.49
C ALA A 46 16.22 9.21 -28.65
N THR A 47 17.05 8.88 -29.64
CA THR A 47 18.27 9.62 -29.97
C THR A 47 17.97 11.06 -30.42
N ALA A 48 16.93 11.25 -31.24
CA ALA A 48 16.52 12.58 -31.70
C ALA A 48 16.08 13.45 -30.51
N ILE A 49 15.29 12.90 -29.59
CA ILE A 49 14.85 13.62 -28.37
C ILE A 49 16.06 13.98 -27.50
N ALA A 50 16.98 13.04 -27.26
CA ALA A 50 18.18 13.31 -26.46
C ALA A 50 19.04 14.43 -27.06
N ASN A 51 19.21 14.44 -28.38
CA ASN A 51 19.95 15.46 -29.10
C ASN A 51 19.31 16.86 -28.94
N VAL A 52 17.98 16.95 -29.05
CA VAL A 52 17.25 18.22 -28.88
C VAL A 52 17.36 18.77 -27.46
N LEU A 53 17.32 17.86 -26.47
CA LEU A 53 17.52 18.22 -25.07
C LEU A 53 18.98 18.53 -24.73
N ARG A 54 19.90 18.39 -25.68
CA ARG A 54 21.35 18.54 -25.51
C ARG A 54 21.91 17.62 -24.41
N ILE A 55 21.29 16.48 -24.22
CA ILE A 55 21.76 15.44 -23.33
C ILE A 55 22.89 14.70 -24.07
N LYS A 56 24.08 14.70 -23.47
CA LYS A 56 25.19 13.90 -23.99
C LYS A 56 25.04 12.49 -23.44
N LEU A 57 24.56 11.59 -24.24
CA LEU A 57 24.47 10.16 -23.89
C LEU A 57 25.89 9.56 -23.81
N SER A 58 26.11 8.75 -22.79
CA SER A 58 27.31 7.90 -22.69
C SER A 58 27.20 6.72 -23.68
N ASP A 59 28.32 6.08 -24.01
CA ASP A 59 28.31 4.89 -24.87
C ASP A 59 27.46 3.75 -24.29
N GLU A 60 27.39 3.63 -22.96
CA GLU A 60 26.53 2.67 -22.27
C GLU A 60 25.04 3.01 -22.42
N GLU A 61 24.64 4.28 -22.33
CA GLU A 61 23.26 4.72 -22.55
C GLU A 61 22.83 4.55 -24.00
N VAL A 62 23.71 4.80 -24.95
CA VAL A 62 23.45 4.53 -26.37
C VAL A 62 23.26 3.02 -26.61
N MET A 63 24.09 2.17 -25.99
CA MET A 63 23.92 0.72 -26.05
C MET A 63 22.61 0.25 -25.44
N LEU A 64 22.15 0.86 -24.31
CA LEU A 64 20.88 0.54 -23.68
C LEU A 64 19.68 0.93 -24.55
N ILE A 65 19.75 2.07 -25.24
CA ILE A 65 18.73 2.51 -26.20
C ILE A 65 18.65 1.54 -27.38
N SER A 66 19.79 1.09 -27.90
CA SER A 66 19.87 0.25 -29.11
C SER A 66 19.77 -1.27 -28.85
N SER A 67 19.65 -1.71 -27.60
CA SER A 67 19.47 -3.12 -27.30
C SER A 67 18.01 -3.53 -27.49
N SER A 68 17.68 -4.08 -28.66
CA SER A 68 16.39 -4.74 -28.84
C SER A 68 16.33 -5.97 -27.92
N GLN A 69 15.31 -6.02 -27.05
CA GLN A 69 15.14 -7.09 -26.07
C GLN A 69 14.68 -8.42 -26.72
N THR A 70 14.19 -8.35 -27.93
CA THR A 70 13.79 -9.47 -28.79
C THR A 70 13.84 -9.02 -30.24
N GLU A 71 14.14 -9.97 -31.17
CA GLU A 71 14.03 -9.72 -32.61
C GLU A 71 12.60 -9.97 -33.14
N SER A 72 11.71 -10.56 -32.32
CA SER A 72 10.37 -10.91 -32.72
C SER A 72 9.36 -9.80 -32.37
N ILE A 73 8.86 -9.10 -33.37
CA ILE A 73 7.79 -8.10 -33.24
C ILE A 73 6.54 -8.71 -32.61
N GLU A 74 6.22 -9.97 -32.99
CA GLU A 74 5.04 -10.66 -32.45
C GLU A 74 5.21 -10.94 -30.95
N ALA A 75 6.39 -11.39 -30.51
CA ALA A 75 6.69 -11.59 -29.09
C ALA A 75 6.62 -10.27 -28.31
N TYR A 76 7.15 -9.19 -28.89
CA TYR A 76 7.07 -7.85 -28.31
C TYR A 76 5.64 -7.35 -28.18
N ASP A 77 4.82 -7.47 -29.23
CA ASP A 77 3.40 -7.06 -29.20
C ASP A 77 2.62 -7.81 -28.11
N LEU A 78 2.88 -9.10 -27.95
CA LEU A 78 2.27 -9.92 -26.91
C LEU A 78 2.73 -9.48 -25.51
N TYR A 79 4.03 -9.18 -25.34
CA TYR A 79 4.55 -8.64 -24.09
C TYR A 79 3.88 -7.31 -23.73
N ILE A 80 3.76 -6.36 -24.67
CA ILE A 80 3.11 -5.07 -24.42
C ILE A 80 1.62 -5.25 -24.05
N LYS A 81 0.90 -6.17 -24.70
CA LYS A 81 -0.48 -6.52 -24.30
C LYS A 81 -0.52 -7.10 -22.89
N GLY A 82 0.37 -8.03 -22.56
CA GLY A 82 0.49 -8.57 -21.22
C GLY A 82 0.78 -7.50 -20.19
N ARG A 83 1.73 -6.62 -20.47
CA ARG A 83 2.10 -5.50 -19.60
C ARG A 83 0.92 -4.57 -19.30
N SER A 84 0.06 -4.26 -20.28
CA SER A 84 -1.11 -3.39 -20.07
C SER A 84 -2.11 -3.95 -19.05
N PHE A 85 -2.17 -5.27 -18.86
CA PHE A 85 -3.01 -5.94 -17.87
C PHE A 85 -2.30 -6.22 -16.55
N SER A 86 -0.97 -6.34 -16.56
CA SER A 86 -0.20 -6.82 -15.41
C SER A 86 -0.12 -5.85 -14.24
N TYR A 87 -0.38 -4.55 -14.46
CA TYR A 87 -0.43 -3.53 -13.41
C TYR A 87 -1.82 -3.38 -12.77
N SER A 88 -2.75 -4.27 -13.10
CA SER A 88 -4.06 -4.35 -12.48
C SER A 88 -4.00 -5.25 -11.24
N TYR A 89 -4.72 -4.87 -10.18
CA TYR A 89 -4.94 -5.75 -9.02
C TYR A 89 -6.14 -6.70 -9.22
N SER A 90 -6.77 -6.67 -10.40
CA SER A 90 -7.87 -7.57 -10.77
C SER A 90 -7.34 -8.92 -11.22
N ALA A 91 -7.68 -10.01 -10.52
CA ALA A 91 -7.25 -11.36 -10.87
C ALA A 91 -7.56 -11.75 -12.33
N PRO A 92 -8.76 -11.47 -12.90
CA PRO A 92 -9.02 -11.74 -14.30
C PRO A 92 -8.05 -11.05 -15.26
N ASN A 93 -7.64 -9.80 -14.96
CA ASN A 93 -6.67 -9.08 -15.79
C ASN A 93 -5.27 -9.66 -15.62
N ILE A 94 -4.87 -10.00 -14.40
CA ILE A 94 -3.57 -10.64 -14.14
C ILE A 94 -3.45 -11.98 -14.88
N TYR A 95 -4.49 -12.81 -14.88
CA TYR A 95 -4.49 -14.05 -15.66
C TYR A 95 -4.39 -13.81 -17.17
N LYS A 96 -5.04 -12.76 -17.70
CA LYS A 96 -4.86 -12.36 -19.11
C LYS A 96 -3.40 -11.95 -19.40
N ALA A 97 -2.78 -11.18 -18.49
CA ALA A 97 -1.38 -10.80 -18.61
C ALA A 97 -0.47 -12.03 -18.70
N ILE A 98 -0.64 -12.97 -17.76
CA ILE A 98 0.14 -14.22 -17.73
C ILE A 98 -0.02 -15.01 -19.05
N ASN A 99 -1.23 -15.08 -19.60
CA ASN A 99 -1.47 -15.75 -20.88
C ASN A 99 -0.70 -15.07 -22.02
N TYR A 100 -0.74 -13.76 -22.14
CA TYR A 100 0.02 -13.03 -23.17
C TYR A 100 1.53 -13.21 -23.01
N PHE A 101 2.06 -13.18 -21.79
CA PHE A 101 3.46 -13.43 -21.54
C PHE A 101 3.88 -14.86 -21.91
N ASN A 102 3.04 -15.86 -21.61
CA ASN A 102 3.30 -17.24 -22.02
C ASN A 102 3.31 -17.40 -23.55
N GLU A 103 2.43 -16.72 -24.28
CA GLU A 103 2.46 -16.73 -25.74
C GLU A 103 3.72 -16.06 -26.29
N ALA A 104 4.16 -14.94 -25.69
CA ALA A 104 5.42 -14.29 -26.05
C ALA A 104 6.63 -15.24 -25.86
N ILE A 105 6.69 -15.97 -24.74
CA ILE A 105 7.74 -16.95 -24.44
C ILE A 105 7.74 -18.12 -25.44
N LYS A 106 6.58 -18.55 -25.94
CA LYS A 106 6.52 -19.62 -26.97
C LYS A 106 7.16 -19.17 -28.27
N ILE A 107 7.05 -17.89 -28.62
CA ILE A 107 7.63 -17.32 -29.84
C ILE A 107 9.13 -17.06 -29.65
N ASP A 108 9.50 -16.43 -28.54
CA ASP A 108 10.89 -16.17 -28.19
C ASP A 108 11.19 -16.60 -26.74
N PRO A 109 11.71 -17.82 -26.56
CA PRO A 109 12.05 -18.35 -25.24
C PRO A 109 13.22 -17.62 -24.54
N ASN A 110 13.99 -16.79 -25.28
CA ASN A 110 15.09 -16.02 -24.74
C ASN A 110 14.71 -14.57 -24.38
N TYR A 111 13.48 -14.18 -24.61
CA TYR A 111 12.99 -12.86 -24.25
C TYR A 111 12.76 -12.74 -22.73
N ALA A 112 13.60 -11.97 -22.03
CA ALA A 112 13.62 -11.86 -20.57
C ALA A 112 12.34 -11.27 -19.96
N LEU A 113 11.80 -10.21 -20.58
CA LEU A 113 10.73 -9.41 -20.01
C LEU A 113 9.40 -10.15 -19.78
N PRO A 114 8.94 -11.08 -20.65
CA PRO A 114 7.76 -11.88 -20.34
C PRO A 114 7.90 -12.73 -19.08
N TYR A 115 9.10 -13.26 -18.79
CA TYR A 115 9.35 -14.00 -17.54
C TYR A 115 9.24 -13.06 -16.33
N ALA A 116 9.83 -11.87 -16.38
CA ALA A 116 9.63 -10.84 -15.34
C ALA A 116 8.15 -10.50 -15.17
N GLY A 117 7.42 -10.32 -16.27
CA GLY A 117 5.98 -10.05 -16.26
C GLY A 117 5.15 -11.15 -15.60
N ILE A 118 5.47 -12.44 -15.82
CA ILE A 118 4.81 -13.57 -15.15
C ILE A 118 5.14 -13.56 -13.65
N ALA A 119 6.40 -13.43 -13.28
CA ALA A 119 6.84 -13.41 -11.90
C ALA A 119 6.13 -12.29 -11.13
N ARG A 120 6.15 -11.05 -11.64
CA ARG A 120 5.45 -9.92 -11.05
C ARG A 120 3.94 -10.16 -10.92
N SER A 121 3.29 -10.67 -11.98
CA SER A 121 1.86 -10.97 -11.98
C SER A 121 1.49 -12.00 -10.93
N LYS A 122 2.30 -13.06 -10.78
CA LYS A 122 2.09 -14.10 -9.78
C LYS A 122 2.39 -13.61 -8.36
N THR A 123 3.39 -12.75 -8.17
CA THR A 123 3.62 -12.08 -6.88
C THR A 123 2.36 -11.31 -6.47
N THR A 124 1.78 -10.51 -7.39
CA THR A 124 0.53 -9.80 -7.10
C THR A 124 -0.62 -10.75 -6.76
N LEU A 125 -0.78 -11.88 -7.46
CA LEU A 125 -1.80 -12.89 -7.13
C LEU A 125 -1.60 -13.50 -5.74
N SER A 126 -0.36 -13.69 -5.28
CA SER A 126 -0.08 -14.34 -4.00
C SER A 126 -0.63 -13.58 -2.79
N PHE A 127 -0.81 -12.26 -2.91
CA PHE A 127 -1.36 -11.45 -1.82
C PHE A 127 -2.74 -10.85 -2.12
N THR A 128 -3.19 -10.82 -3.39
CA THR A 128 -4.53 -10.32 -3.73
C THR A 128 -5.58 -11.42 -3.78
N GLN A 129 -5.18 -12.68 -3.88
CA GLN A 129 -6.07 -13.83 -3.90
C GLN A 129 -5.87 -14.66 -2.64
N ALA A 130 -6.93 -14.75 -1.84
CA ALA A 130 -6.94 -15.59 -0.67
C ALA A 130 -7.05 -17.08 -1.08
N HIS A 131 -5.97 -17.80 -0.87
CA HIS A 131 -5.90 -19.23 -1.11
C HIS A 131 -5.25 -19.93 0.08
N ASP A 132 -5.35 -21.25 0.11
CA ASP A 132 -4.65 -22.05 1.12
C ASP A 132 -3.13 -21.95 0.96
N ASP A 133 -2.41 -22.31 2.02
CA ASP A 133 -0.94 -22.27 2.07
C ASP A 133 -0.28 -23.05 0.93
N THR A 134 -0.92 -24.12 0.45
CA THR A 134 -0.39 -24.97 -0.62
C THR A 134 -0.39 -24.21 -1.94
N PHE A 135 -1.46 -23.48 -2.23
CA PHE A 135 -1.56 -22.65 -3.41
C PHE A 135 -0.54 -21.51 -3.38
N ILE A 136 -0.40 -20.82 -2.22
CA ILE A 136 0.58 -19.74 -2.05
C ILE A 136 2.00 -20.25 -2.24
N LYS A 137 2.39 -21.36 -1.59
CA LYS A 137 3.71 -21.96 -1.76
C LYS A 137 4.01 -22.31 -3.21
N LYS A 138 3.04 -22.89 -3.91
CA LYS A 138 3.19 -23.21 -5.34
C LYS A 138 3.40 -21.96 -6.18
N ILE A 139 2.61 -20.91 -5.98
CA ILE A 139 2.77 -19.64 -6.72
C ILE A 139 4.13 -19.04 -6.44
N LEU A 140 4.57 -18.98 -5.19
CA LEU A 140 5.86 -18.38 -4.83
C LEU A 140 7.05 -19.13 -5.44
N THR A 141 7.00 -20.47 -5.48
CA THR A 141 8.02 -21.27 -6.21
C THR A 141 8.05 -20.93 -7.70
N GLU A 142 6.88 -20.74 -8.31
CA GLU A 142 6.79 -20.34 -9.73
C GLU A 142 7.28 -18.90 -9.96
N VAL A 143 7.05 -18.00 -8.99
CA VAL A 143 7.58 -16.62 -9.03
C VAL A 143 9.10 -16.62 -9.06
N GLU A 144 9.72 -17.31 -8.09
CA GLU A 144 11.18 -17.40 -7.96
C GLU A 144 11.81 -17.92 -9.26
N LEU A 145 11.30 -19.05 -9.79
CA LEU A 145 11.77 -19.62 -11.03
C LEU A 145 11.73 -18.65 -12.22
N HIS A 146 10.63 -17.89 -12.36
CA HIS A 146 10.49 -16.95 -13.45
C HIS A 146 11.35 -15.69 -13.25
N ALA A 147 11.48 -15.18 -12.04
CA ALA A 147 12.33 -14.04 -11.73
C ALA A 147 13.81 -14.36 -11.95
N GLU A 148 14.29 -15.53 -11.50
CA GLU A 148 15.65 -16.02 -11.78
C GLU A 148 15.90 -16.17 -13.29
N LYS A 149 14.92 -16.72 -14.01
CA LYS A 149 15.03 -16.88 -15.46
C LYS A 149 15.10 -15.53 -16.17
N ALA A 150 14.31 -14.54 -15.73
CA ALA A 150 14.36 -13.18 -16.26
C ALA A 150 15.73 -12.54 -16.07
N ILE A 151 16.31 -12.64 -14.87
CA ILE A 151 17.67 -12.13 -14.58
C ILE A 151 18.74 -12.86 -15.39
N ALA A 152 18.64 -14.20 -15.53
CA ALA A 152 19.61 -14.98 -16.29
C ALA A 152 19.62 -14.61 -17.78
N LEU A 153 18.45 -14.30 -18.36
CA LEU A 153 18.31 -13.90 -19.75
C LEU A 153 18.64 -12.41 -19.97
N GLY A 154 18.27 -11.55 -19.02
CA GLY A 154 18.43 -10.10 -19.11
C GLY A 154 18.98 -9.49 -17.83
N PRO A 155 20.28 -9.72 -17.46
CA PRO A 155 20.84 -9.21 -16.19
C PRO A 155 20.91 -7.68 -16.11
N LYS A 156 20.84 -6.99 -17.24
CA LYS A 156 20.79 -5.52 -17.35
C LYS A 156 19.38 -4.98 -17.57
N GLU A 157 18.35 -5.82 -17.53
CA GLU A 157 16.97 -5.40 -17.62
C GLU A 157 16.47 -4.89 -16.26
N ALA A 158 16.13 -3.61 -16.19
CA ALA A 158 15.62 -2.99 -14.95
C ALA A 158 14.36 -3.70 -14.41
N GLU A 159 13.46 -4.12 -15.32
CA GLU A 159 12.23 -4.85 -14.96
C GLU A 159 12.53 -6.24 -14.36
N ALA A 160 13.58 -6.93 -14.80
CA ALA A 160 13.98 -8.22 -14.22
C ALA A 160 14.51 -8.04 -12.78
N GLN A 161 15.35 -7.02 -12.55
CA GLN A 161 15.84 -6.69 -11.23
C GLN A 161 14.71 -6.23 -10.32
N PHE A 162 13.84 -5.33 -10.79
CA PHE A 162 12.67 -4.89 -10.07
C PHE A 162 11.77 -6.06 -9.63
N THR A 163 11.50 -6.99 -10.53
CA THR A 163 10.60 -8.11 -10.24
C THR A 163 11.14 -9.03 -9.14
N MET A 164 12.44 -9.29 -9.12
CA MET A 164 13.08 -10.04 -8.03
C MET A 164 12.98 -9.25 -6.72
N GLY A 165 13.31 -7.98 -6.75
CA GLY A 165 13.20 -7.12 -5.56
C GLY A 165 11.76 -7.05 -5.03
N TYR A 166 10.77 -6.91 -5.90
CA TYR A 166 9.35 -6.93 -5.56
C TYR A 166 8.93 -8.24 -4.87
N TYR A 167 9.36 -9.38 -5.41
CA TYR A 167 9.11 -10.70 -4.83
C TYR A 167 9.74 -10.84 -3.44
N LEU A 168 11.03 -10.50 -3.31
CA LEU A 168 11.77 -10.63 -2.05
C LEU A 168 11.22 -9.69 -0.97
N ASN A 169 10.80 -8.47 -1.35
CA ASN A 169 10.18 -7.53 -0.42
C ASN A 169 8.88 -8.10 0.17
N ARG A 170 8.06 -8.78 -0.65
CA ARG A 170 6.86 -9.48 -0.16
C ARG A 170 7.17 -10.69 0.74
N GLN A 171 8.40 -11.17 0.75
CA GLN A 171 8.89 -12.20 1.69
C GLN A 171 9.58 -11.60 2.92
N SER A 172 9.63 -10.27 3.03
CA SER A 172 10.40 -9.55 4.05
C SER A 172 11.88 -9.91 4.05
N ASP A 173 12.44 -10.18 2.85
CA ASP A 173 13.84 -10.49 2.64
C ASP A 173 14.63 -9.19 2.42
N GLU A 174 15.61 -8.94 3.28
CA GLU A 174 16.43 -7.73 3.23
C GLU A 174 17.20 -7.55 1.91
N SER A 175 17.48 -8.64 1.19
CA SER A 175 18.14 -8.58 -0.13
C SER A 175 17.29 -7.88 -1.21
N ALA A 176 15.99 -7.70 -0.97
CA ALA A 176 15.09 -6.96 -1.83
C ALA A 176 15.64 -5.58 -2.21
N TYR A 177 16.20 -4.87 -1.23
CA TYR A 177 16.73 -3.52 -1.42
C TYR A 177 17.80 -3.45 -2.51
N GLU A 178 18.74 -4.40 -2.54
CA GLU A 178 19.83 -4.40 -3.53
C GLU A 178 19.30 -4.62 -4.97
N TYR A 179 18.30 -5.48 -5.15
CA TYR A 179 17.66 -5.69 -6.44
C TYR A 179 16.87 -4.45 -6.89
N LEU A 180 16.11 -3.83 -5.99
CA LEU A 180 15.35 -2.61 -6.28
C LEU A 180 16.27 -1.43 -6.63
N LYS A 181 17.37 -1.29 -5.87
CA LYS A 181 18.40 -0.29 -6.12
C LYS A 181 19.05 -0.53 -7.49
N LYS A 182 19.35 -1.79 -7.82
CA LYS A 182 19.89 -2.16 -9.13
C LYS A 182 18.92 -1.82 -10.27
N ALA A 183 17.62 -2.03 -10.07
CA ALA A 183 16.61 -1.62 -11.04
C ALA A 183 16.63 -0.10 -11.30
N ILE A 184 16.79 0.72 -10.24
CA ILE A 184 16.90 2.19 -10.37
C ILE A 184 18.22 2.61 -11.02
N GLU A 185 19.33 1.93 -10.74
CA GLU A 185 20.60 2.19 -11.41
C GLU A 185 20.53 1.95 -12.92
N LEU A 186 19.81 0.89 -13.33
CA LEU A 186 19.59 0.54 -14.73
C LEU A 186 18.55 1.44 -15.41
N ASN A 187 17.52 1.83 -14.69
CA ASN A 187 16.48 2.77 -15.15
C ASN A 187 16.10 3.75 -14.04
N PRO A 188 16.72 4.93 -13.97
CA PRO A 188 16.42 5.93 -12.95
C PRO A 188 14.96 6.44 -12.98
N SER A 189 14.25 6.27 -14.09
CA SER A 189 12.83 6.64 -14.23
C SER A 189 11.85 5.51 -13.90
N HIS A 190 12.32 4.41 -13.30
CA HIS A 190 11.48 3.26 -12.95
C HIS A 190 10.63 3.57 -11.72
N ALA A 191 9.47 4.24 -11.91
CA ALA A 191 8.61 4.72 -10.82
C ALA A 191 8.22 3.62 -9.81
N HIS A 192 7.88 2.41 -10.30
CA HIS A 192 7.53 1.28 -9.43
C HIS A 192 8.70 0.80 -8.55
N ALA A 193 9.96 0.91 -9.01
CA ALA A 193 11.10 0.53 -8.18
C ALA A 193 11.32 1.53 -7.03
N HIS A 194 11.06 2.83 -7.27
CA HIS A 194 11.07 3.84 -6.21
C HIS A 194 9.93 3.61 -5.21
N ASP A 195 8.73 3.29 -5.69
CA ASP A 195 7.57 2.95 -4.87
C ASP A 195 7.86 1.75 -3.96
N GLU A 196 8.43 0.70 -4.51
CA GLU A 196 8.73 -0.54 -3.78
C GLU A 196 9.86 -0.36 -2.74
N ILE A 197 10.82 0.54 -2.98
CA ILE A 197 11.79 0.92 -1.93
C ILE A 197 11.08 1.69 -0.80
N GLY A 198 10.11 2.54 -1.14
CA GLY A 198 9.27 3.19 -0.13
C GLY A 198 8.54 2.17 0.75
N ASP A 199 7.97 1.14 0.12
CA ASP A 199 7.29 0.05 0.80
C ASP A 199 8.25 -0.79 1.68
N TYR A 200 9.47 -1.06 1.19
CA TYR A 200 10.53 -1.70 1.96
C TYR A 200 10.86 -0.94 3.26
N TYR A 201 10.99 0.39 3.19
CA TYR A 201 11.24 1.19 4.38
C TYR A 201 10.02 1.27 5.30
N LEU A 202 8.82 1.27 4.74
CA LEU A 202 7.58 1.29 5.49
C LEU A 202 7.37 -0.02 6.26
N ASP A 203 7.40 -1.15 5.56
CA ASP A 203 7.01 -2.45 6.11
C ASP A 203 8.09 -3.12 6.94
N SER A 204 9.34 -3.13 6.44
CA SER A 204 10.42 -3.89 7.08
C SER A 204 11.15 -3.09 8.16
N HIS A 205 11.18 -1.76 8.04
CA HIS A 205 12.01 -0.90 8.89
C HIS A 205 11.22 0.12 9.71
N GLY A 206 9.94 0.35 9.39
CA GLY A 206 9.15 1.38 10.07
C GLY A 206 9.71 2.79 9.92
N ASN A 207 10.54 3.03 8.92
CA ASN A 207 11.13 4.34 8.67
C ASN A 207 10.20 5.17 7.77
N LEU A 208 9.27 5.88 8.42
CA LEU A 208 8.22 6.63 7.75
C LEU A 208 8.78 7.78 6.89
N ASP A 209 9.88 8.40 7.28
CA ASP A 209 10.48 9.53 6.55
C ASP A 209 11.15 9.06 5.26
N GLU A 210 11.92 7.96 5.31
CA GLU A 210 12.49 7.36 4.11
C GLU A 210 11.38 6.83 3.18
N ALA A 211 10.34 6.19 3.72
CA ALA A 211 9.22 5.73 2.93
C ALA A 211 8.55 6.88 2.16
N LEU A 212 8.24 8.00 2.84
CA LEU A 212 7.65 9.19 2.21
C LEU A 212 8.56 9.76 1.11
N TYR A 213 9.86 9.86 1.37
CA TYR A 213 10.83 10.34 0.39
C TYR A 213 10.81 9.51 -0.91
N TRP A 214 10.73 8.18 -0.79
CA TRP A 214 10.73 7.30 -1.95
C TRP A 214 9.37 7.31 -2.68
N PHE A 215 8.23 7.37 -1.96
CA PHE A 215 6.91 7.54 -2.58
C PHE A 215 6.80 8.88 -3.33
N GLU A 216 7.35 9.97 -2.79
CA GLU A 216 7.37 11.25 -3.48
C GLU A 216 8.23 11.22 -4.75
N LYS A 217 9.36 10.49 -4.73
CA LYS A 217 10.15 10.26 -5.93
C LYS A 217 9.38 9.47 -6.99
N ALA A 218 8.71 8.40 -6.59
CA ALA A 218 7.87 7.60 -7.49
C ALA A 218 6.79 8.47 -8.14
N LEU A 219 6.10 9.31 -7.36
CA LEU A 219 5.03 10.20 -7.85
C LEU A 219 5.54 11.38 -8.69
N LYS A 220 6.81 11.78 -8.54
CA LYS A 220 7.44 12.75 -9.47
C LYS A 220 7.68 12.14 -10.85
N LEU A 221 7.97 10.84 -10.90
CA LEU A 221 8.20 10.10 -12.15
C LEU A 221 6.88 9.68 -12.81
N ASP A 222 5.94 9.23 -12.01
CA ASP A 222 4.58 8.86 -12.44
C ASP A 222 3.54 9.41 -11.45
N PRO A 223 2.94 10.59 -11.73
CA PRO A 223 1.94 11.19 -10.85
C PRO A 223 0.65 10.37 -10.71
N ASP A 224 0.38 9.43 -11.62
CA ASP A 224 -0.79 8.57 -11.62
C ASP A 224 -0.51 7.17 -11.07
N LEU A 225 0.67 6.95 -10.46
CA LEU A 225 1.03 5.69 -9.81
C LEU A 225 0.18 5.51 -8.53
N ALA A 226 -0.95 4.85 -8.68
CA ALA A 226 -1.93 4.68 -7.62
C ALA A 226 -1.38 4.05 -6.33
N PRO A 227 -0.52 3.00 -6.35
CA PRO A 227 0.09 2.45 -5.14
C PRO A 227 0.90 3.48 -4.37
N ALA A 228 1.81 4.19 -5.02
CA ALA A 228 2.64 5.22 -4.37
C ALA A 228 1.79 6.34 -3.77
N GLY A 229 0.74 6.77 -4.48
CA GLY A 229 -0.21 7.76 -3.97
C GLY A 229 -0.90 7.30 -2.69
N PHE A 230 -1.39 6.07 -2.69
CA PHE A 230 -2.03 5.44 -1.54
C PHE A 230 -1.06 5.27 -0.37
N LEU A 231 0.12 4.68 -0.59
CA LEU A 231 1.11 4.42 0.46
C LEU A 231 1.67 5.72 1.05
N ARG A 232 1.83 6.77 0.26
CA ARG A 232 2.16 8.10 0.78
C ARG A 232 1.11 8.62 1.76
N ILE A 233 -0.19 8.51 1.42
CA ILE A 233 -1.28 8.95 2.30
C ILE A 233 -1.30 8.10 3.57
N TYR A 234 -1.16 6.79 3.43
CA TYR A 234 -1.11 5.83 4.53
C TYR A 234 0.05 6.15 5.49
N THR A 235 1.25 6.37 4.97
CA THR A 235 2.43 6.76 5.77
C THR A 235 2.22 8.11 6.48
N THR A 236 1.53 9.05 5.80
CA THR A 236 1.16 10.35 6.39
C THR A 236 0.21 10.15 7.60
N LEU A 237 -0.76 9.24 7.49
CA LEU A 237 -1.63 8.87 8.61
C LEU A 237 -0.86 8.22 9.75
N LYS A 238 0.09 7.32 9.46
CA LYS A 238 0.95 6.72 10.50
C LYS A 238 1.75 7.76 11.29
N LYS A 239 2.11 8.87 10.67
CA LYS A 239 2.72 10.03 11.35
C LYS A 239 1.72 10.87 12.16
N GLY A 240 0.43 10.50 12.20
CA GLY A 240 -0.62 11.25 12.90
C GLY A 240 -1.09 12.50 12.17
N GLN A 241 -0.73 12.68 10.89
CA GLN A 241 -1.05 13.88 10.10
C GLN A 241 -2.39 13.70 9.35
N ALA A 242 -3.49 13.57 10.09
CA ALA A 242 -4.82 13.31 9.53
C ALA A 242 -5.29 14.44 8.59
N ASN A 243 -5.03 15.70 8.94
CA ASN A 243 -5.43 16.85 8.12
C ASN A 243 -4.67 16.90 6.78
N ASN A 244 -3.36 16.62 6.80
CA ASN A 244 -2.56 16.51 5.56
C ASN A 244 -3.01 15.32 4.72
N ALA A 245 -3.26 14.17 5.34
CA ALA A 245 -3.78 12.98 4.65
C ALA A 245 -5.11 13.24 3.95
N LEU A 246 -6.02 14.02 4.57
CA LEU A 246 -7.29 14.43 3.96
C LEU A 246 -7.09 15.25 2.68
N VAL A 247 -6.11 16.15 2.67
CA VAL A 247 -5.77 16.94 1.46
C VAL A 247 -5.24 16.01 0.36
N LEU A 248 -4.31 15.13 0.71
CA LEU A 248 -3.69 14.20 -0.26
C LEU A 248 -4.69 13.21 -0.83
N VAL A 249 -5.61 12.68 -0.02
CA VAL A 249 -6.60 11.71 -0.48
C VAL A 249 -7.67 12.34 -1.36
N ASP A 250 -8.00 13.61 -1.17
CA ASP A 250 -8.93 14.32 -2.05
C ASP A 250 -8.36 14.50 -3.46
N ASP A 251 -7.04 14.70 -3.58
CA ASP A 251 -6.35 14.68 -4.88
C ASP A 251 -6.32 13.26 -5.46
N GLY A 252 -6.00 12.26 -4.65
CA GLY A 252 -6.00 10.86 -5.07
C GLY A 252 -7.37 10.39 -5.61
N LEU A 253 -8.46 10.75 -4.94
CA LEU A 253 -9.83 10.44 -5.40
C LEU A 253 -10.22 11.13 -6.70
N LYS A 254 -9.69 12.34 -6.99
CA LYS A 254 -9.89 13.01 -8.28
C LYS A 254 -9.20 12.27 -9.42
N ARG A 255 -8.00 11.75 -9.17
CA ARG A 255 -7.20 11.00 -10.15
C ARG A 255 -7.73 9.57 -10.34
N HIS A 256 -8.14 8.93 -9.25
CA HIS A 256 -8.50 7.52 -9.19
C HIS A 256 -9.88 7.31 -8.56
N PRO A 257 -10.97 7.86 -9.15
CA PRO A 257 -12.30 7.86 -8.52
C PRO A 257 -12.91 6.47 -8.34
N ASN A 258 -12.44 5.47 -9.09
CA ASN A 258 -12.97 4.10 -9.08
C ASN A 258 -12.06 3.11 -8.35
N VAL A 259 -11.11 3.59 -7.57
CA VAL A 259 -10.16 2.76 -6.83
C VAL A 259 -10.59 2.71 -5.35
N PRO A 260 -11.14 1.58 -4.84
CA PRO A 260 -11.76 1.50 -3.51
C PRO A 260 -10.84 1.92 -2.37
N PHE A 261 -9.55 1.57 -2.42
CA PHE A 261 -8.64 1.85 -1.32
C PHE A 261 -8.42 3.36 -1.06
N TYR A 262 -8.61 4.25 -2.04
CA TYR A 262 -8.63 5.70 -1.76
C TYR A 262 -9.83 6.11 -0.92
N SER A 263 -10.99 5.47 -1.12
CA SER A 263 -12.16 5.71 -0.28
C SER A 263 -11.98 5.15 1.13
N THR A 264 -11.36 3.97 1.26
CA THR A 264 -11.04 3.36 2.55
C THR A 264 -10.09 4.25 3.36
N ILE A 265 -9.02 4.76 2.72
CA ILE A 265 -8.06 5.62 3.44
C ILE A 265 -8.63 7.00 3.78
N LYS A 266 -9.55 7.53 2.96
CA LYS A 266 -10.28 8.76 3.33
C LYS A 266 -11.14 8.55 4.56
N HIS A 267 -11.82 7.41 4.63
CA HIS A 267 -12.58 7.04 5.84
C HIS A 267 -11.65 6.99 7.05
N ALA A 268 -10.51 6.31 6.95
CA ALA A 268 -9.54 6.23 8.05
C ALA A 268 -9.02 7.62 8.49
N ALA A 269 -8.73 8.50 7.54
CA ALA A 269 -8.29 9.87 7.82
C ALA A 269 -9.38 10.69 8.55
N LEU A 270 -10.63 10.56 8.14
CA LEU A 270 -11.78 11.21 8.82
C LEU A 270 -11.99 10.64 10.23
N MET A 271 -11.82 9.33 10.40
CA MET A 271 -11.92 8.67 11.71
C MET A 271 -10.82 9.16 12.66
N MET A 272 -9.58 9.21 12.19
CA MET A 272 -8.43 9.72 12.96
C MET A 272 -8.61 11.19 13.36
N ALA A 273 -9.14 12.01 12.46
CA ALA A 273 -9.46 13.42 12.71
C ALA A 273 -10.69 13.62 13.62
N GLY A 274 -11.31 12.56 14.15
CA GLY A 274 -12.54 12.63 14.96
C GLY A 274 -13.80 13.06 14.20
N LYS A 275 -13.74 13.12 12.86
CA LYS A 275 -14.84 13.56 11.97
C LYS A 275 -15.79 12.38 11.64
N TYR A 276 -16.27 11.69 12.66
CA TYR A 276 -17.04 10.43 12.53
C TYR A 276 -18.31 10.56 11.68
N HIS A 277 -18.99 11.69 11.78
CA HIS A 277 -20.19 11.94 10.99
C HIS A 277 -19.89 12.08 9.48
N ASP A 278 -18.80 12.75 9.15
CA ASP A 278 -18.35 12.91 7.78
C ASP A 278 -17.82 11.58 7.22
N ALA A 279 -17.12 10.78 8.04
CA ALA A 279 -16.70 9.43 7.70
C ALA A 279 -17.89 8.54 7.32
N TYR A 280 -18.94 8.52 8.16
CA TYR A 280 -20.16 7.77 7.89
C TYR A 280 -20.87 8.23 6.60
N LYS A 281 -21.06 9.55 6.44
CA LYS A 281 -21.70 10.11 5.25
C LYS A 281 -20.91 9.77 3.98
N PHE A 282 -19.60 9.96 4.03
CA PHE A 282 -18.72 9.66 2.90
C PHE A 282 -18.83 8.19 2.50
N MET A 283 -18.66 7.25 3.43
CA MET A 283 -18.77 5.82 3.14
C MET A 283 -20.11 5.45 2.51
N LYS A 284 -21.21 5.99 2.98
CA LYS A 284 -22.53 5.73 2.38
C LYS A 284 -22.63 6.13 0.91
N THR A 285 -21.89 7.14 0.47
CA THR A 285 -21.85 7.53 -0.95
C THR A 285 -21.03 6.55 -1.81
N GLN A 286 -20.23 5.70 -1.19
CA GLN A 286 -19.31 4.79 -1.89
C GLN A 286 -19.87 3.37 -2.09
N GLU A 287 -21.09 3.07 -1.66
CA GLU A 287 -21.64 1.71 -1.67
C GLU A 287 -21.51 1.01 -3.03
N SER A 288 -21.76 1.72 -4.14
CA SER A 288 -21.67 1.15 -5.48
C SER A 288 -20.25 0.74 -5.89
N LEU A 289 -19.23 1.40 -5.34
CA LEU A 289 -17.82 1.14 -5.63
C LEU A 289 -17.37 -0.20 -5.04
N TYR A 290 -17.98 -0.61 -3.92
CA TYR A 290 -17.59 -1.79 -3.14
C TYR A 290 -18.41 -3.05 -3.45
N GLN A 291 -19.23 -3.04 -4.49
CA GLN A 291 -20.07 -4.20 -4.86
C GLN A 291 -19.38 -5.22 -5.79
N THR A 292 -18.12 -4.98 -6.16
CA THR A 292 -17.45 -5.77 -7.21
C THR A 292 -16.80 -7.04 -6.67
N SER A 293 -16.42 -7.07 -5.40
CA SER A 293 -15.85 -8.27 -4.75
C SER A 293 -16.33 -8.43 -3.31
N ARG A 294 -16.18 -9.66 -2.77
CA ARG A 294 -16.53 -9.93 -1.36
C ARG A 294 -15.62 -9.18 -0.38
N VAL A 295 -14.34 -9.05 -0.72
CA VAL A 295 -13.37 -8.33 0.12
C VAL A 295 -13.75 -6.86 0.21
N GLU A 296 -14.05 -6.24 -0.92
CA GLU A 296 -14.47 -4.83 -0.95
C GLU A 296 -15.76 -4.62 -0.16
N MET A 297 -16.74 -5.54 -0.25
CA MET A 297 -17.95 -5.47 0.57
C MET A 297 -17.66 -5.56 2.08
N LEU A 298 -16.68 -6.36 2.50
CA LEU A 298 -16.25 -6.45 3.90
C LEU A 298 -15.69 -5.10 4.36
N ASP A 299 -14.77 -4.50 3.60
CA ASP A 299 -14.17 -3.19 3.92
C ASP A 299 -15.24 -2.10 4.03
N PHE A 300 -16.21 -2.10 3.13
CA PHE A 300 -17.30 -1.15 3.14
C PHE A 300 -18.15 -1.24 4.42
N TYR A 301 -18.67 -2.44 4.74
CA TYR A 301 -19.49 -2.62 5.93
C TYR A 301 -18.70 -2.45 7.22
N PHE A 302 -17.42 -2.78 7.21
CA PHE A 302 -16.52 -2.55 8.33
C PHE A 302 -16.39 -1.05 8.63
N GLY A 303 -16.05 -0.24 7.63
CA GLY A 303 -15.94 1.22 7.78
C GLY A 303 -17.26 1.87 8.24
N LEU A 304 -18.40 1.44 7.67
CA LEU A 304 -19.70 1.91 8.15
C LEU A 304 -19.95 1.54 9.61
N GLY A 305 -19.67 0.28 9.97
CA GLY A 305 -19.86 -0.22 11.33
C GLY A 305 -19.05 0.55 12.36
N GLN A 306 -17.78 0.82 12.06
CA GLN A 306 -16.91 1.64 12.92
C GLN A 306 -17.46 3.05 13.11
N SER A 307 -17.86 3.70 12.01
CA SER A 307 -18.44 5.04 12.09
C SER A 307 -19.71 5.05 12.95
N LEU A 308 -20.57 4.04 12.83
CA LEU A 308 -21.80 3.93 13.63
C LEU A 308 -21.51 3.74 15.13
N ILE A 309 -20.50 2.92 15.46
CA ILE A 309 -20.08 2.72 16.86
C ILE A 309 -19.54 4.04 17.44
N MET A 310 -18.68 4.75 16.71
CA MET A 310 -18.13 6.04 17.17
C MET A 310 -19.21 7.13 17.31
N LEU A 311 -20.32 6.99 16.60
CA LEU A 311 -21.48 7.87 16.71
C LEU A 311 -22.51 7.40 17.78
N ASN A 312 -22.21 6.31 18.50
CA ASN A 312 -23.12 5.67 19.48
C ASN A 312 -24.47 5.25 18.87
N LYS A 313 -24.49 4.89 17.58
CA LYS A 313 -25.70 4.49 16.85
C LYS A 313 -25.86 2.97 16.87
N PHE A 314 -26.00 2.40 18.05
CA PHE A 314 -25.99 0.95 18.26
C PHE A 314 -27.19 0.22 17.61
N ASP A 315 -28.33 0.87 17.49
CA ASP A 315 -29.50 0.29 16.80
C ASP A 315 -29.26 0.08 15.29
N GLU A 316 -28.44 0.95 14.67
CA GLU A 316 -28.13 0.87 13.23
C GLU A 316 -27.06 -0.20 12.92
N ILE A 317 -26.18 -0.54 13.87
CA ILE A 317 -25.07 -1.47 13.66
C ILE A 317 -25.53 -2.92 13.49
N ASP A 318 -26.66 -3.32 14.09
CA ASP A 318 -27.18 -4.70 13.98
C ASP A 318 -27.40 -5.10 12.52
N ASN A 319 -27.89 -4.17 11.69
CA ASN A 319 -28.05 -4.40 10.27
C ASN A 319 -26.70 -4.63 9.55
N ILE A 320 -25.66 -3.90 9.94
CA ILE A 320 -24.31 -4.05 9.39
C ILE A 320 -23.72 -5.40 9.80
N LEU A 321 -23.85 -5.77 11.08
CA LEU A 321 -23.38 -7.06 11.59
C LEU A 321 -24.05 -8.24 10.89
N GLU A 322 -25.37 -8.16 10.63
CA GLU A 322 -26.10 -9.18 9.89
C GLU A 322 -25.66 -9.27 8.40
N LYS A 323 -25.29 -8.15 7.79
CA LYS A 323 -24.71 -8.14 6.44
C LYS A 323 -23.33 -8.78 6.42
N LEU A 324 -22.47 -8.46 7.38
CA LEU A 324 -21.14 -9.06 7.52
C LEU A 324 -21.22 -10.58 7.73
N LYS A 325 -22.14 -11.06 8.57
CA LYS A 325 -22.36 -12.52 8.76
C LYS A 325 -22.71 -13.26 7.47
N LYS A 326 -23.41 -12.60 6.53
CA LYS A 326 -23.82 -13.20 5.25
C LYS A 326 -22.70 -13.26 4.22
N ILE A 327 -21.68 -12.44 4.37
CA ILE A 327 -20.50 -12.45 3.50
C ILE A 327 -19.59 -13.58 3.98
N LYS A 328 -19.82 -14.79 3.44
CA LYS A 328 -18.98 -15.96 3.74
C LYS A 328 -17.62 -15.80 3.01
N TYR A 329 -16.64 -15.33 3.73
CA TYR A 329 -15.24 -15.35 3.31
C TYR A 329 -14.47 -16.02 4.45
N TYR A 330 -14.11 -17.30 4.30
CA TYR A 330 -13.69 -18.19 5.40
C TYR A 330 -14.73 -18.34 6.54
N ASP A 331 -14.59 -19.33 7.40
CA ASP A 331 -15.63 -19.70 8.39
C ASP A 331 -15.94 -18.64 9.45
N GLN A 332 -15.19 -17.52 9.49
CA GLN A 332 -15.45 -16.44 10.44
C GLN A 332 -14.94 -15.09 9.90
N THR A 333 -15.81 -14.12 9.78
CA THR A 333 -15.43 -12.75 9.41
C THR A 333 -14.78 -12.06 10.62
N HIS A 334 -13.51 -11.73 10.50
CA HIS A 334 -12.75 -10.99 11.54
C HIS A 334 -13.42 -9.64 11.82
N GLU A 335 -13.93 -8.99 10.79
CA GLU A 335 -14.61 -7.70 10.83
C GLU A 335 -15.88 -7.75 11.70
N TYR A 336 -16.67 -8.81 11.55
CA TYR A 336 -17.86 -9.02 12.38
C TYR A 336 -17.53 -9.14 13.87
N ARG A 337 -16.53 -9.97 14.20
CA ARG A 337 -16.10 -10.18 15.60
C ARG A 337 -15.51 -8.92 16.20
N TYR A 338 -14.64 -8.24 15.44
CA TYR A 338 -14.05 -6.99 15.88
C TYR A 338 -15.13 -5.95 16.20
N LEU A 339 -16.04 -5.67 15.27
CA LEU A 339 -17.11 -4.70 15.49
C LEU A 339 -18.03 -5.09 16.63
N THR A 340 -18.29 -6.38 16.83
CA THR A 340 -19.10 -6.85 17.97
C THR A 340 -18.40 -6.54 19.29
N ASN A 341 -17.09 -6.80 19.39
CA ASN A 341 -16.31 -6.54 20.60
C ASN A 341 -16.10 -5.03 20.82
N LEU A 342 -15.89 -4.27 19.76
CA LEU A 342 -15.78 -2.81 19.80
C LEU A 342 -17.10 -2.19 20.30
N ARG A 343 -18.25 -2.68 19.83
CA ARG A 343 -19.56 -2.26 20.32
C ARG A 343 -19.69 -2.48 21.83
N LEU A 344 -19.35 -3.67 22.34
CA LEU A 344 -19.39 -3.97 23.77
C LEU A 344 -18.60 -2.96 24.60
N TYR A 345 -17.39 -2.60 24.12
CA TYR A 345 -16.58 -1.56 24.76
C TYR A 345 -17.33 -0.22 24.84
N TYR A 346 -17.91 0.26 23.73
CA TYR A 346 -18.59 1.56 23.68
C TYR A 346 -19.98 1.55 24.37
N GLU A 347 -20.59 0.39 24.56
CA GLU A 347 -21.77 0.20 25.41
C GLU A 347 -21.44 0.14 26.91
N GLY A 348 -20.14 0.13 27.26
CA GLY A 348 -19.67 0.09 28.66
C GLY A 348 -19.56 -1.32 29.24
N ASP A 349 -19.80 -2.38 28.46
CA ASP A 349 -19.61 -3.75 28.90
C ASP A 349 -18.15 -4.20 28.67
N TYR A 350 -17.26 -3.58 29.45
CA TYR A 350 -15.81 -3.77 29.32
C TYR A 350 -15.38 -5.22 29.59
N ARG A 351 -16.05 -5.95 30.49
CA ARG A 351 -15.74 -7.35 30.77
C ARG A 351 -16.05 -8.26 29.60
N SER A 352 -17.20 -8.09 28.98
CA SER A 352 -17.56 -8.84 27.77
C SER A 352 -16.65 -8.47 26.61
N ALA A 353 -16.25 -7.19 26.46
CA ALA A 353 -15.30 -6.76 25.44
C ALA A 353 -13.93 -7.46 25.60
N ILE A 354 -13.36 -7.51 26.83
CA ILE A 354 -12.11 -8.22 27.13
C ILE A 354 -12.21 -9.70 26.74
N ASN A 355 -13.30 -10.38 27.15
CA ASN A 355 -13.52 -11.79 26.84
C ASN A 355 -13.63 -12.00 25.31
N GLY A 356 -14.33 -11.11 24.63
CA GLY A 356 -14.51 -11.15 23.18
C GLY A 356 -13.18 -10.95 22.43
N PHE A 357 -12.34 -10.01 22.86
CA PHE A 357 -11.01 -9.79 22.26
C PHE A 357 -10.03 -10.93 22.58
N ASN A 358 -10.09 -11.55 23.76
CA ASN A 358 -9.33 -12.75 24.06
C ASN A 358 -9.72 -13.94 23.14
N ALA A 359 -11.03 -14.14 22.95
CA ALA A 359 -11.53 -15.19 22.04
C ALA A 359 -11.17 -14.90 20.58
N PHE A 360 -11.12 -13.64 20.19
CA PHE A 360 -10.72 -13.20 18.86
C PHE A 360 -9.23 -13.45 18.62
N ASP A 361 -8.34 -13.03 19.52
CA ASP A 361 -6.90 -13.23 19.43
C ASP A 361 -6.51 -14.73 19.30
N ASN A 362 -7.14 -15.58 20.11
CA ASN A 362 -6.93 -17.03 20.07
C ASN A 362 -7.46 -17.71 18.79
N SER A 363 -8.39 -17.09 18.09
CA SER A 363 -9.06 -17.67 16.92
C SER A 363 -8.47 -17.25 15.58
N VAL A 364 -7.55 -16.28 15.59
CA VAL A 364 -6.88 -15.82 14.36
C VAL A 364 -5.92 -16.89 13.86
N VAL A 365 -6.49 -17.90 13.21
CA VAL A 365 -5.75 -18.84 12.37
C VAL A 365 -5.51 -18.15 11.04
N LEU A 366 -4.26 -17.87 10.79
CA LEU A 366 -3.72 -17.24 9.61
C LEU A 366 -4.31 -17.74 8.31
N VAL A 367 -4.81 -16.83 7.51
CA VAL A 367 -5.04 -17.13 6.10
C VAL A 367 -4.39 -16.08 5.19
N PHE A 368 -3.98 -14.92 5.67
CA PHE A 368 -3.40 -13.89 4.82
C PHE A 368 -2.14 -13.30 5.38
N MET A 369 -1.04 -13.40 4.62
CA MET A 369 0.29 -12.86 4.89
C MET A 369 0.80 -13.20 6.30
N ASN A 370 1.98 -13.75 6.39
CA ASN A 370 2.69 -14.04 7.67
C ASN A 370 2.72 -12.85 8.64
N ASN A 371 2.32 -11.66 8.19
CA ASN A 371 2.43 -10.38 8.89
C ASN A 371 1.10 -9.84 9.48
N LEU A 372 -0.09 -10.39 9.14
CA LEU A 372 -1.37 -9.87 9.68
C LEU A 372 -1.71 -10.36 11.10
N ARG A 373 -1.33 -11.57 11.46
CA ARG A 373 -1.58 -12.11 12.81
C ARG A 373 -1.03 -11.21 13.92
N PRO A 374 0.19 -10.66 13.76
CA PRO A 374 0.75 -9.72 14.73
C PRO A 374 -0.08 -8.45 14.93
N VAL A 375 -0.58 -7.88 13.84
CA VAL A 375 -1.36 -6.63 13.89
C VAL A 375 -2.69 -6.86 14.60
N LEU A 376 -3.39 -7.96 14.30
CA LEU A 376 -4.65 -8.28 14.94
C LEU A 376 -4.49 -8.58 16.43
N SER A 377 -3.38 -9.21 16.84
CA SER A 377 -3.06 -9.41 18.23
C SER A 377 -2.80 -8.09 18.97
N ASP A 378 -2.03 -7.18 18.38
CA ASP A 378 -1.75 -5.87 18.96
C ASP A 378 -3.03 -5.04 19.13
N ILE A 379 -3.97 -5.14 18.17
CA ILE A 379 -5.30 -4.51 18.27
C ILE A 379 -6.10 -5.07 19.46
N CYS A 380 -6.09 -6.39 19.64
CA CYS A 380 -6.75 -7.02 20.77
C CYS A 380 -6.16 -6.52 22.09
N HIS A 381 -4.84 -6.47 22.19
CA HIS A 381 -4.13 -5.93 23.35
C HIS A 381 -4.50 -4.46 23.61
N TYR A 382 -4.61 -3.63 22.56
CA TYR A 382 -5.01 -2.23 22.69
C TYR A 382 -6.41 -2.09 23.32
N TRP A 383 -7.41 -2.79 22.79
CA TRP A 383 -8.77 -2.67 23.27
C TRP A 383 -8.99 -3.33 24.63
N LYS A 384 -8.27 -4.42 24.93
CA LYS A 384 -8.23 -5.01 26.28
C LYS A 384 -7.65 -4.02 27.27
N ALA A 385 -6.52 -3.38 26.94
CA ALA A 385 -5.90 -2.37 27.80
C ALA A 385 -6.84 -1.19 28.06
N LYS A 386 -7.51 -0.67 27.02
CA LYS A 386 -8.53 0.38 27.20
C LYS A 386 -9.66 -0.08 28.12
N SER A 387 -10.14 -1.30 27.94
CA SER A 387 -11.20 -1.85 28.78
C SER A 387 -10.76 -2.00 30.24
N TYR A 388 -9.51 -2.41 30.50
CA TYR A 388 -8.94 -2.46 31.85
C TYR A 388 -8.77 -1.08 32.48
N LEU A 389 -8.39 -0.06 31.70
CA LEU A 389 -8.33 1.34 32.16
C LEU A 389 -9.69 1.83 32.65
N GLU A 390 -10.76 1.57 31.88
CA GLU A 390 -12.14 1.95 32.27
C GLU A 390 -12.62 1.23 33.54
N LEU A 391 -12.09 0.02 33.79
CA LEU A 391 -12.38 -0.76 35.01
C LEU A 391 -11.50 -0.37 36.21
N GLY A 392 -10.50 0.50 36.03
CA GLY A 392 -9.51 0.86 37.04
C GLY A 392 -8.48 -0.25 37.33
N GLU A 393 -8.34 -1.21 36.43
CA GLU A 393 -7.40 -2.34 36.55
C GLU A 393 -6.09 -2.01 35.82
N PHE A 394 -5.35 -1.07 36.38
CA PHE A 394 -4.22 -0.43 35.71
C PHE A 394 -3.05 -1.37 35.42
N GLU A 395 -2.74 -2.30 36.35
CA GLU A 395 -1.70 -3.31 36.15
C GLU A 395 -2.02 -4.22 34.98
N ASN A 396 -3.27 -4.69 34.87
CA ASN A 396 -3.73 -5.50 33.73
C ASN A 396 -3.63 -4.72 32.42
N ALA A 397 -3.94 -3.42 32.43
CA ALA A 397 -3.78 -2.57 31.25
C ALA A 397 -2.31 -2.47 30.80
N ILE A 398 -1.37 -2.30 31.74
CA ILE A 398 0.06 -2.25 31.46
C ILE A 398 0.56 -3.58 30.89
N ASP A 399 0.12 -4.70 31.45
CA ASP A 399 0.48 -6.04 31.00
C ASP A 399 0.06 -6.25 29.53
N GLU A 400 -1.15 -5.87 29.18
CA GLU A 400 -1.62 -5.92 27.79
C GLU A 400 -0.78 -5.03 26.86
N LEU A 401 -0.49 -3.79 27.28
CA LEU A 401 0.32 -2.85 26.50
C LEU A 401 1.79 -3.28 26.36
N ASN A 402 2.30 -4.15 27.24
CA ASN A 402 3.63 -4.73 27.15
C ASN A 402 3.71 -5.89 26.15
N GLN A 403 2.59 -6.49 25.76
CA GLN A 403 2.53 -7.54 24.73
C GLN A 403 2.68 -7.00 23.31
N PHE A 404 2.52 -5.68 23.12
CA PHE A 404 2.77 -5.08 21.80
C PHE A 404 4.21 -5.34 21.35
N ARG A 405 4.36 -5.74 20.10
CA ARG A 405 5.68 -5.96 19.51
C ARG A 405 6.36 -4.63 19.24
N PRO A 406 7.64 -4.50 19.58
CA PRO A 406 8.42 -3.36 19.18
C PRO A 406 8.61 -3.37 17.66
N ASN A 407 8.38 -2.24 17.01
CA ASN A 407 8.70 -1.95 15.61
C ASN A 407 7.92 -2.73 14.53
N PHE A 408 6.76 -3.30 14.84
CA PHE A 408 5.95 -3.90 13.79
C PHE A 408 5.05 -2.86 13.15
N ILE A 409 5.34 -2.54 11.90
CA ILE A 409 4.54 -1.68 11.04
C ILE A 409 4.17 -2.53 9.82
N GLY A 410 3.26 -3.48 9.99
CA GLY A 410 2.74 -4.25 8.86
C GLY A 410 1.73 -3.43 8.07
N LEU A 411 1.74 -3.56 6.74
CA LEU A 411 0.62 -3.14 5.91
C LEU A 411 -0.61 -3.94 6.31
N SER A 412 -1.45 -3.35 7.14
CA SER A 412 -2.81 -3.80 7.26
C SER A 412 -3.61 -3.09 6.18
N TYR A 413 -4.06 -3.83 5.16
CA TYR A 413 -4.99 -3.28 4.16
C TYR A 413 -6.30 -2.81 4.79
N ASN A 414 -6.59 -3.24 6.03
CA ASN A 414 -7.64 -2.71 6.87
C ASN A 414 -7.09 -1.52 7.69
N LEU A 415 -6.95 -0.39 7.04
CA LEU A 415 -6.33 0.88 7.44
C LEU A 415 -6.71 1.45 8.81
N VAL A 416 -7.65 0.83 9.50
CA VAL A 416 -8.19 1.32 10.76
C VAL A 416 -7.35 0.93 11.97
N PHE A 417 -6.35 0.09 11.78
CA PHE A 417 -5.64 -0.57 12.87
C PHE A 417 -4.28 0.05 13.24
N ASP A 418 -3.76 0.95 12.42
CA ASP A 418 -2.38 1.37 12.54
C ASP A 418 -2.11 2.57 13.46
N GLU A 419 -3.17 3.26 13.91
CA GLU A 419 -3.01 4.38 14.85
C GLU A 419 -2.72 3.93 16.29
N PHE A 420 -2.76 2.61 16.57
CA PHE A 420 -2.63 2.10 17.94
C PHE A 420 -1.19 2.08 18.46
N TRP A 421 -0.20 1.94 17.60
CA TRP A 421 1.18 1.82 18.03
C TRP A 421 1.69 3.03 18.83
N PRO A 422 1.61 4.27 18.34
CA PRO A 422 2.00 5.43 19.14
C PRO A 422 1.12 5.59 20.37
N LYS A 423 -0.20 5.40 20.25
CA LYS A 423 -1.17 5.55 21.34
C LYS A 423 -0.92 4.58 22.51
N ARG A 424 -0.19 3.49 22.31
CA ARG A 424 0.24 2.60 23.39
C ARG A 424 0.92 3.34 24.54
N ASN A 425 1.86 4.24 24.25
CA ASN A 425 2.56 5.00 25.28
C ASN A 425 1.64 6.02 25.96
N TYR A 426 0.67 6.57 25.24
CA TYR A 426 -0.37 7.40 25.83
C TYR A 426 -1.23 6.61 26.85
N LEU A 427 -1.69 5.40 26.49
CA LEU A 427 -2.45 4.54 27.40
C LEU A 427 -1.62 4.08 28.61
N LYS A 428 -0.33 3.81 28.46
CA LYS A 428 0.58 3.55 29.59
C LYS A 428 0.65 4.76 30.54
N GLY A 429 0.72 5.97 29.98
CA GLY A 429 0.66 7.19 30.77
C GLY A 429 -0.60 7.26 31.64
N LEU A 430 -1.77 6.97 31.05
CA LEU A 430 -3.05 6.92 31.77
C LEU A 430 -3.05 5.86 32.89
N ALA A 431 -2.52 4.67 32.61
CA ALA A 431 -2.44 3.60 33.59
C ALA A 431 -1.54 3.97 34.80
N TYR A 432 -0.32 4.46 34.54
CA TYR A 432 0.60 4.89 35.59
C TYR A 432 0.06 6.06 36.41
N GLU A 433 -0.61 7.03 35.75
CA GLU A 433 -1.28 8.13 36.46
C GLU A 433 -2.39 7.60 37.37
N GLY A 434 -3.19 6.62 36.92
CA GLY A 434 -4.22 5.97 37.72
C GLY A 434 -3.65 5.19 38.93
N MET A 435 -2.43 4.67 38.83
CA MET A 435 -1.70 4.03 39.94
C MET A 435 -1.02 5.04 40.88
N GLY A 436 -0.98 6.31 40.54
CA GLY A 436 -0.24 7.34 41.27
C GLY A 436 1.26 7.35 41.00
N ASP A 437 1.74 6.58 40.03
CA ASP A 437 3.14 6.60 39.57
C ASP A 437 3.36 7.75 38.57
N ASN A 438 3.44 8.95 39.12
CA ASN A 438 3.59 10.16 38.35
C ASN A 438 4.85 10.19 37.46
N ARG A 439 5.92 9.55 37.90
CA ARG A 439 7.18 9.49 37.14
C ARG A 439 7.03 8.66 35.88
N SER A 440 6.55 7.42 36.00
CA SER A 440 6.33 6.54 34.85
C SER A 440 5.27 7.10 33.91
N ALA A 441 4.25 7.80 34.45
CA ALA A 441 3.26 8.52 33.64
C ALA A 441 3.91 9.63 32.79
N GLN A 442 4.78 10.47 33.37
CA GLN A 442 5.51 11.52 32.64
C GLN A 442 6.38 10.93 31.53
N GLU A 443 7.20 9.91 31.86
CA GLU A 443 8.06 9.22 30.89
C GLU A 443 7.25 8.65 29.71
N SER A 444 6.08 8.09 29.99
CA SER A 444 5.18 7.52 28.98
C SER A 444 4.55 8.58 28.06
N TYR A 445 4.06 9.69 28.61
CA TYR A 445 3.52 10.79 27.81
C TYR A 445 4.61 11.50 26.99
N GLU A 446 5.79 11.72 27.55
CA GLU A 446 6.94 12.27 26.81
C GLU A 446 7.34 11.38 25.64
N LYS A 447 7.36 10.07 25.86
CA LYS A 447 7.64 9.11 24.79
C LYS A 447 6.56 9.14 23.70
N PHE A 448 5.28 9.17 24.07
CA PHE A 448 4.17 9.29 23.12
C PHE A 448 4.30 10.55 22.25
N LEU A 449 4.51 11.71 22.87
CA LEU A 449 4.64 12.98 22.17
C LEU A 449 5.91 13.06 21.30
N LYS A 450 6.96 12.34 21.69
CA LYS A 450 8.17 12.20 20.87
C LYS A 450 7.93 11.27 19.67
N ASP A 451 7.32 10.10 19.90
CA ASP A 451 7.05 9.10 18.85
C ASP A 451 6.08 9.67 17.79
N TRP A 452 5.24 10.64 18.18
CA TRP A 452 4.28 11.33 17.32
C TRP A 452 4.54 12.84 17.23
N SER A 453 5.81 13.23 17.15
CA SER A 453 6.22 14.66 17.09
C SER A 453 5.66 15.43 15.90
N ASP A 454 5.35 14.73 14.80
CA ASP A 454 4.84 15.31 13.56
C ASP A 454 3.30 15.24 13.46
N ALA A 455 2.62 14.69 14.47
CA ALA A 455 1.17 14.54 14.47
C ALA A 455 0.45 15.89 14.56
N ASP A 456 -0.77 15.93 14.06
CA ASP A 456 -1.64 17.10 14.16
C ASP A 456 -1.87 17.49 15.63
N ASP A 457 -1.69 18.75 15.96
CA ASP A 457 -1.81 19.26 17.34
C ASP A 457 -3.25 19.17 17.91
N ASP A 458 -4.24 19.08 17.06
CA ASP A 458 -5.67 19.00 17.40
C ASP A 458 -6.19 17.55 17.59
N LEU A 459 -5.32 16.54 17.48
CA LEU A 459 -5.69 15.18 17.86
C LEU A 459 -5.95 15.09 19.37
N LEU A 460 -7.07 14.44 19.73
CA LEU A 460 -7.54 14.39 21.13
C LEU A 460 -6.48 13.85 22.09
N GLU A 461 -5.80 12.78 21.73
CA GLU A 461 -4.76 12.16 22.56
C GLU A 461 -3.51 13.04 22.69
N ILE A 462 -3.17 13.81 21.65
CA ILE A 462 -2.05 14.76 21.67
C ILE A 462 -2.38 15.91 22.64
N MET A 463 -3.58 16.48 22.54
CA MET A 463 -4.02 17.56 23.43
C MET A 463 -4.08 17.10 24.89
N ASP A 464 -4.68 15.93 25.15
CA ASP A 464 -4.81 15.40 26.51
C ASP A 464 -3.45 15.03 27.12
N ALA A 465 -2.55 14.38 26.34
CA ALA A 465 -1.20 14.05 26.82
C ALA A 465 -0.39 15.31 27.19
N LYS A 466 -0.45 16.37 26.37
CA LYS A 466 0.21 17.65 26.65
C LYS A 466 -0.32 18.28 27.95
N GLU A 467 -1.64 18.28 28.15
CA GLU A 467 -2.25 18.85 29.33
C GLU A 467 -1.94 18.03 30.60
N ARG A 468 -2.01 16.70 30.54
CA ARG A 468 -1.64 15.82 31.66
C ARG A 468 -0.17 15.97 32.04
N LEU A 469 0.72 15.96 31.06
CA LEU A 469 2.15 16.14 31.28
C LEU A 469 2.45 17.51 31.94
N ARG A 470 1.74 18.57 31.51
CA ARG A 470 1.86 19.90 32.14
C ARG A 470 1.46 19.87 33.62
N LYS A 471 0.34 19.21 33.94
CA LYS A 471 -0.15 19.09 35.34
C LYS A 471 0.84 18.28 36.21
N LEU A 472 1.33 17.14 35.71
CA LEU A 472 2.27 16.29 36.43
C LEU A 472 3.59 17.04 36.73
N LYS A 473 4.12 17.83 35.78
CA LYS A 473 5.32 18.64 36.00
C LYS A 473 5.13 19.81 36.97
N GLN A 474 3.90 20.27 37.17
CA GLN A 474 3.61 21.31 38.18
C GLN A 474 3.43 20.73 39.60
N ALA A 475 3.08 19.45 39.70
CA ALA A 475 2.87 18.73 40.95
C ALA A 475 4.16 18.08 41.51
N SER A 476 5.21 17.99 40.69
CA SER A 476 6.56 17.49 41.04
C SER A 476 7.42 18.61 41.58
#